data_a8049a1b1865ccf7e0988c9c7ed1b893
#
_entry.id   a8049a1b1865ccf7e0988c9c7ed1b893
#
_cell.length_a   1.000
_cell.length_b   1.000
_cell.length_c   1.000
_cell.angle_alpha   90.00
_cell.angle_beta   90.00
_cell.angle_gamma   90.00
#
_symmetry.space_group_name_H-M   'P 1'
#
loop_
_entity.id
_entity.type
_entity.pdbx_description
1 polymer ?
#
loop_
_entity_poly.entity_id
_entity_poly.type
_entity_poly.pdbx_seq_one_letter_code
_entity_poly.pdbx_strand_id
1 'polypeptide(L)'
;SKPIVAVVGRPNVGKSTLFNKLCGQRLAIVEDTPGITRDRIFANCEWSGHEFLLVDTGGIEPKATEGILAHMREQAQIAIDTADCIIMVVDVRNGLTAADEDVAHMLRRSHKPIILAVNKCDNVGETPMELYEFYNLGFDEVMPISSVHGHGTGDLLDAVCAHLDFSETVVEEDRIPVAIIGRPNVGKSSLTNRILGENRMIVANEAGTTRDAIDTPVDNAYGKFIFTDTAGLRKRSNITDGLERYMVVRALAAVERSRVALILVDATVGFTEQDSKVAGYAHDQGKACIIVVNKWDAVEGKETNTMELQRRGYAECFSFMGYAPIIFIRSEERRVG
;
A
#
# COMPACT_ATOMS: atom_id res chain seq x y z
N SER A 1 -1.09 -14.16 1.44
CA SER A 1 -1.24 -12.69 1.54
C SER A 1 -2.58 -12.28 0.98
N LYS A 2 -3.23 -11.29 1.59
CA LYS A 2 -4.49 -10.76 1.07
C LYS A 2 -4.21 -10.00 -0.22
N PRO A 3 -4.99 -10.23 -1.30
CA PRO A 3 -4.92 -9.41 -2.51
C PRO A 3 -5.31 -7.96 -2.21
N ILE A 4 -4.80 -7.04 -3.04
CA ILE A 4 -5.05 -5.60 -2.89
C ILE A 4 -5.87 -5.09 -4.07
N VAL A 5 -6.95 -4.37 -3.76
CA VAL A 5 -7.83 -3.71 -4.73
C VAL A 5 -7.75 -2.20 -4.55
N ALA A 6 -7.38 -1.47 -5.58
CA ALA A 6 -7.30 -0.01 -5.52
C ALA A 6 -8.47 0.65 -6.25
N VAL A 7 -9.00 1.72 -5.67
CA VAL A 7 -10.04 2.56 -6.28
C VAL A 7 -9.40 3.84 -6.79
N VAL A 8 -9.55 4.13 -8.08
CA VAL A 8 -9.03 5.34 -8.75
C VAL A 8 -10.14 6.09 -9.49
N GLY A 9 -9.95 7.39 -9.72
CA GLY A 9 -10.90 8.18 -10.49
C GLY A 9 -10.84 9.68 -10.12
N ARG A 10 -11.57 10.51 -10.86
CA ARG A 10 -11.65 11.96 -10.62
C ARG A 10 -12.18 12.29 -9.22
N PRO A 11 -11.92 13.48 -8.70
CA PRO A 11 -12.65 14.02 -7.56
C PRO A 11 -14.17 13.99 -7.81
N ASN A 12 -14.95 13.76 -6.78
CA ASN A 12 -16.42 13.80 -6.78
C ASN A 12 -17.16 12.78 -7.66
N VAL A 13 -16.49 11.77 -8.23
CA VAL A 13 -17.17 10.66 -8.92
C VAL A 13 -17.80 9.65 -7.95
N GLY A 14 -17.52 9.77 -6.66
CA GLY A 14 -18.11 8.92 -5.61
C GLY A 14 -17.19 7.79 -5.13
N LYS A 15 -15.85 7.91 -5.30
CA LYS A 15 -14.88 6.90 -4.83
C LYS A 15 -15.03 6.57 -3.33
N SER A 16 -15.01 7.59 -2.48
CA SER A 16 -15.11 7.39 -1.01
C SER A 16 -16.47 6.86 -0.61
N THR A 17 -17.55 7.23 -1.33
CA THR A 17 -18.88 6.65 -1.11
C THR A 17 -18.89 5.16 -1.48
N LEU A 18 -18.28 4.81 -2.63
CA LEU A 18 -18.11 3.42 -3.04
C LEU A 18 -17.26 2.65 -2.04
N PHE A 19 -16.11 3.19 -1.66
CA PHE A 19 -15.22 2.60 -0.67
C PHE A 19 -15.97 2.27 0.63
N ASN A 20 -16.69 3.25 1.20
CA ASN A 20 -17.46 3.05 2.41
C ASN A 20 -18.60 2.03 2.22
N LYS A 21 -19.22 1.99 1.05
CA LYS A 21 -20.28 1.03 0.72
C LYS A 21 -19.75 -0.39 0.64
N LEU A 22 -18.62 -0.60 -0.03
CA LEU A 22 -17.99 -1.91 -0.16
C LEU A 22 -17.47 -2.43 1.18
N CYS A 23 -16.90 -1.55 2.01
CA CYS A 23 -16.48 -1.89 3.37
C CYS A 23 -17.65 -2.13 4.32
N GLY A 24 -18.80 -1.46 4.12
CA GLY A 24 -19.97 -1.53 5.01
C GLY A 24 -20.85 -2.76 4.79
N GLN A 25 -20.65 -3.55 3.76
CA GLN A 25 -21.47 -4.73 3.49
C GLN A 25 -21.18 -5.91 4.44
N ARG A 26 -20.01 -5.97 5.06
CA ARG A 26 -19.72 -6.71 6.31
C ARG A 26 -18.40 -6.21 6.87
N LEU A 27 -18.46 -5.26 7.78
CA LEU A 27 -17.33 -4.97 8.69
C LEU A 27 -17.16 -6.17 9.61
N ALA A 28 -16.15 -7.00 9.35
CA ALA A 28 -15.50 -7.69 10.45
C ALA A 28 -14.96 -6.59 11.37
N ILE A 29 -15.43 -6.55 12.57
CA ILE A 29 -15.11 -5.71 13.71
C ILE A 29 -13.72 -5.08 13.55
N VAL A 30 -13.68 -3.83 13.09
CA VAL A 30 -12.49 -2.99 13.30
C VAL A 30 -12.64 -2.49 14.72
N GLU A 31 -12.02 -3.18 15.67
CA GLU A 31 -11.75 -2.61 16.98
C GLU A 31 -11.11 -1.24 16.80
N ASP A 32 -11.51 -0.28 17.63
CA ASP A 32 -10.93 1.07 17.69
C ASP A 32 -9.43 0.96 17.99
N THR A 33 -8.63 0.75 16.96
CA THR A 33 -7.17 0.77 17.09
C THR A 33 -6.77 2.22 17.30
N PRO A 34 -6.07 2.54 18.42
CA PRO A 34 -5.65 3.91 18.69
C PRO A 34 -4.77 4.43 17.56
N GLY A 35 -5.18 5.51 16.89
CA GLY A 35 -4.42 6.17 15.81
C GLY A 35 -5.02 6.08 14.42
N ILE A 36 -6.13 5.35 14.19
CA ILE A 36 -6.85 5.34 12.90
C ILE A 36 -7.95 6.40 12.95
N THR A 37 -7.60 7.62 12.56
CA THR A 37 -8.54 8.74 12.43
C THR A 37 -9.39 8.62 11.15
N ARG A 38 -10.46 9.41 11.07
CA ARG A 38 -11.58 9.45 10.11
C ARG A 38 -11.26 9.33 8.61
N ASP A 39 -10.03 9.47 8.18
CA ASP A 39 -9.58 9.33 6.78
C ASP A 39 -9.09 7.89 6.53
N ARG A 40 -10.03 6.96 6.35
CA ARG A 40 -9.70 5.58 5.99
C ARG A 40 -9.17 5.53 4.57
N ILE A 41 -7.87 5.35 4.41
CA ILE A 41 -7.22 5.14 3.11
C ILE A 41 -7.36 3.69 2.67
N PHE A 42 -7.58 2.76 3.61
CA PHE A 42 -7.69 1.33 3.34
C PHE A 42 -8.66 0.65 4.31
N ALA A 43 -9.19 -0.49 3.90
CA ALA A 43 -10.01 -1.36 4.76
C ALA A 43 -9.90 -2.81 4.35
N ASN A 44 -10.00 -3.72 5.32
CA ASN A 44 -10.20 -5.13 5.05
C ASN A 44 -11.64 -5.35 4.58
N CYS A 45 -11.81 -6.00 3.46
CA CYS A 45 -13.10 -6.37 2.89
C CYS A 45 -13.20 -7.89 2.80
N GLU A 46 -14.40 -8.41 3.01
CA GLU A 46 -14.72 -9.81 2.82
C GLU A 46 -15.90 -9.92 1.85
N TRP A 47 -15.79 -10.75 0.83
CA TRP A 47 -16.88 -11.06 -0.08
C TRP A 47 -16.88 -12.54 -0.46
N SER A 48 -18.03 -13.21 -0.31
CA SER A 48 -18.18 -14.64 -0.62
C SER A 48 -17.13 -15.55 0.04
N GLY A 49 -16.67 -15.21 1.26
CA GLY A 49 -15.64 -15.95 2.00
C GLY A 49 -14.21 -15.63 1.57
N HIS A 50 -14.02 -14.65 0.71
CA HIS A 50 -12.70 -14.18 0.27
C HIS A 50 -12.36 -12.84 0.90
N GLU A 51 -11.15 -12.75 1.48
CA GLU A 51 -10.67 -11.52 2.09
C GLU A 51 -9.67 -10.79 1.17
N PHE A 52 -9.81 -9.47 1.07
CA PHE A 52 -8.89 -8.61 0.33
C PHE A 52 -8.79 -7.23 1.00
N LEU A 53 -7.72 -6.50 0.68
CA LEU A 53 -7.51 -5.14 1.14
C LEU A 53 -8.02 -4.15 0.08
N LEU A 54 -9.00 -3.32 0.44
CA LEU A 54 -9.47 -2.25 -0.42
C LEU A 54 -8.74 -0.95 -0.07
N VAL A 55 -8.25 -0.23 -1.08
CA VAL A 55 -7.48 1.01 -0.93
C VAL A 55 -8.16 2.15 -1.70
N ASP A 56 -8.49 3.26 -1.01
CA ASP A 56 -8.97 4.50 -1.64
C ASP A 56 -7.76 5.41 -1.96
N THR A 57 -7.36 5.44 -3.22
CA THR A 57 -6.31 6.35 -3.67
C THR A 57 -6.77 7.81 -3.74
N GLY A 58 -8.07 8.07 -3.69
CA GLY A 58 -8.68 9.39 -3.83
C GLY A 58 -8.69 10.23 -2.56
N GLY A 59 -8.47 9.62 -1.39
CA GLY A 59 -8.31 10.35 -0.12
C GLY A 59 -7.07 11.25 -0.07
N ILE A 60 -6.25 11.25 -1.12
CA ILE A 60 -5.11 12.15 -1.30
C ILE A 60 -5.65 13.48 -1.80
N GLU A 61 -5.73 14.49 -0.94
CA GLU A 61 -6.16 15.82 -1.37
C GLU A 61 -5.14 16.44 -2.33
N PRO A 62 -5.58 16.90 -3.53
CA PRO A 62 -4.70 17.63 -4.42
C PRO A 62 -4.25 18.92 -3.76
N LYS A 63 -2.97 19.27 -3.85
CA LYS A 63 -2.54 20.64 -3.55
C LYS A 63 -3.27 21.59 -4.48
N ALA A 64 -3.68 22.72 -3.95
CA ALA A 64 -4.40 23.78 -4.70
C ALA A 64 -3.68 24.25 -5.97
N THR A 65 -2.43 23.87 -6.19
CA THR A 65 -1.57 24.24 -7.32
C THR A 65 -1.40 23.13 -8.37
N GLU A 66 -1.81 21.88 -8.10
CA GLU A 66 -1.69 20.77 -9.04
C GLU A 66 -3.04 20.51 -9.72
N GLY A 67 -3.04 20.37 -11.05
CA GLY A 67 -4.27 20.14 -11.80
C GLY A 67 -4.86 18.74 -11.53
N ILE A 68 -6.18 18.59 -11.71
CA ILE A 68 -6.93 17.34 -11.53
C ILE A 68 -6.26 16.14 -12.24
N LEU A 69 -5.72 16.37 -13.44
CA LEU A 69 -5.06 15.32 -14.23
C LEU A 69 -3.78 14.80 -13.59
N ALA A 70 -2.94 15.68 -13.02
CA ALA A 70 -1.71 15.27 -12.33
C ALA A 70 -2.03 14.37 -11.13
N HIS A 71 -3.03 14.78 -10.35
CA HIS A 71 -3.51 14.02 -9.20
C HIS A 71 -4.08 12.64 -9.59
N MET A 72 -4.86 12.57 -10.67
CA MET A 72 -5.40 11.30 -11.17
C MET A 72 -4.30 10.37 -11.68
N ARG A 73 -3.27 10.91 -12.35
CA ARG A 73 -2.09 10.13 -12.79
C ARG A 73 -1.32 9.56 -11.60
N GLU A 74 -1.18 10.33 -10.54
CA GLU A 74 -0.55 9.86 -9.29
C GLU A 74 -1.35 8.72 -8.67
N GLN A 75 -2.67 8.87 -8.54
CA GLN A 75 -3.55 7.78 -8.06
C GLN A 75 -3.42 6.52 -8.91
N ALA A 76 -3.44 6.66 -10.23
CA ALA A 76 -3.28 5.54 -11.15
C ALA A 76 -1.92 4.86 -10.99
N GLN A 77 -0.84 5.62 -10.81
CA GLN A 77 0.49 5.06 -10.58
C GLN A 77 0.57 4.28 -9.27
N ILE A 78 -0.02 4.81 -8.19
CA ILE A 78 -0.12 4.09 -6.91
C ILE A 78 -0.84 2.76 -7.09
N ALA A 79 -2.00 2.78 -7.77
CA ALA A 79 -2.78 1.57 -8.02
C ALA A 79 -2.01 0.55 -8.87
N ILE A 80 -1.34 0.99 -9.93
CA ILE A 80 -0.50 0.14 -10.78
C ILE A 80 0.62 -0.53 -9.98
N ASP A 81 1.26 0.22 -9.09
CA ASP A 81 2.42 -0.27 -8.34
C ASP A 81 2.02 -1.22 -7.19
N THR A 82 0.80 -1.12 -6.68
CA THR A 82 0.43 -1.80 -5.42
C THR A 82 -0.74 -2.78 -5.52
N ALA A 83 -1.67 -2.58 -6.45
CA ALA A 83 -2.90 -3.37 -6.50
C ALA A 83 -2.79 -4.62 -7.40
N ASP A 84 -3.55 -5.64 -7.05
CA ASP A 84 -3.76 -6.85 -7.87
C ASP A 84 -4.93 -6.67 -8.85
N CYS A 85 -5.92 -5.85 -8.46
CA CYS A 85 -7.05 -5.44 -9.30
C CYS A 85 -7.34 -3.94 -9.07
N ILE A 86 -7.76 -3.23 -10.11
CA ILE A 86 -8.04 -1.80 -10.04
C ILE A 86 -9.51 -1.54 -10.43
N ILE A 87 -10.21 -0.79 -9.59
CA ILE A 87 -11.55 -0.26 -9.89
C ILE A 87 -11.38 1.19 -10.33
N MET A 88 -11.60 1.47 -11.61
CA MET A 88 -11.67 2.84 -12.11
C MET A 88 -13.11 3.33 -12.00
N VAL A 89 -13.33 4.41 -11.24
CA VAL A 89 -14.67 5.00 -11.03
C VAL A 89 -14.84 6.25 -11.89
N VAL A 90 -15.91 6.27 -12.66
CA VAL A 90 -16.36 7.41 -13.49
C VAL A 90 -17.78 7.79 -13.12
N ASP A 91 -18.24 8.96 -13.55
CA ASP A 91 -19.55 9.52 -13.22
C ASP A 91 -20.41 9.61 -14.49
N VAL A 92 -21.50 8.83 -14.57
CA VAL A 92 -22.40 8.81 -15.72
C VAL A 92 -23.04 10.18 -15.99
N ARG A 93 -23.29 10.98 -14.96
CA ARG A 93 -23.96 12.27 -15.08
C ARG A 93 -23.08 13.36 -15.69
N ASN A 94 -21.78 13.26 -15.47
CA ASN A 94 -20.80 14.20 -16.00
C ASN A 94 -20.26 13.80 -17.38
N GLY A 95 -20.57 12.56 -17.82
CA GLY A 95 -20.03 11.99 -19.05
C GLY A 95 -18.52 11.74 -19.01
N LEU A 96 -18.01 11.29 -20.13
CA LEU A 96 -16.60 10.99 -20.32
C LEU A 96 -15.77 12.27 -20.45
N THR A 97 -14.64 12.34 -19.75
CA THR A 97 -13.74 13.49 -19.80
C THR A 97 -12.35 13.08 -20.32
N ALA A 98 -11.60 14.07 -20.85
CA ALA A 98 -10.22 13.84 -21.29
C ALA A 98 -9.31 13.33 -20.18
N ALA A 99 -9.58 13.70 -18.91
CA ALA A 99 -8.85 13.18 -17.77
C ALA A 99 -9.13 11.69 -17.52
N ASP A 100 -10.38 11.24 -17.73
CA ASP A 100 -10.73 9.82 -17.66
C ASP A 100 -10.03 9.02 -18.76
N GLU A 101 -10.00 9.55 -20.00
CA GLU A 101 -9.32 8.92 -21.14
C GLU A 101 -7.81 8.75 -20.92
N ASP A 102 -7.15 9.80 -20.39
CA ASP A 102 -5.72 9.79 -20.12
C ASP A 102 -5.35 8.73 -19.05
N VAL A 103 -6.10 8.69 -17.96
CA VAL A 103 -5.91 7.69 -16.89
C VAL A 103 -6.24 6.29 -17.38
N ALA A 104 -7.32 6.11 -18.13
CA ALA A 104 -7.67 4.82 -18.73
C ALA A 104 -6.54 4.30 -19.64
N HIS A 105 -5.94 5.18 -20.45
CA HIS A 105 -4.79 4.82 -21.29
C HIS A 105 -3.59 4.36 -20.44
N MET A 106 -3.29 5.05 -19.34
CA MET A 106 -2.23 4.68 -18.42
C MET A 106 -2.49 3.32 -17.75
N LEU A 107 -3.71 3.10 -17.26
CA LEU A 107 -4.12 1.86 -16.61
C LEU A 107 -4.05 0.66 -17.57
N ARG A 108 -4.55 0.79 -18.81
CA ARG A 108 -4.50 -0.31 -19.81
C ARG A 108 -3.07 -0.78 -20.10
N ARG A 109 -2.11 0.14 -20.10
CA ARG A 109 -0.69 -0.19 -20.32
C ARG A 109 -0.04 -0.96 -19.17
N SER A 110 -0.68 -1.01 -18.01
CA SER A 110 -0.16 -1.75 -16.85
C SER A 110 -0.38 -3.25 -16.93
N HIS A 111 -1.26 -3.71 -17.83
CA HIS A 111 -1.68 -5.11 -17.95
C HIS A 111 -2.31 -5.71 -16.68
N LYS A 112 -2.71 -4.88 -15.74
CA LYS A 112 -3.45 -5.32 -14.55
C LYS A 112 -4.93 -5.49 -14.85
N PRO A 113 -5.65 -6.36 -14.13
CA PRO A 113 -7.12 -6.42 -14.19
C PRO A 113 -7.72 -5.08 -13.79
N ILE A 114 -8.60 -4.54 -14.65
CA ILE A 114 -9.26 -3.26 -14.43
C ILE A 114 -10.74 -3.42 -14.67
N ILE A 115 -11.54 -2.99 -13.70
CA ILE A 115 -12.99 -2.93 -13.79
C ILE A 115 -13.40 -1.46 -13.82
N LEU A 116 -14.13 -1.06 -14.87
CA LEU A 116 -14.69 0.28 -14.97
C LEU A 116 -16.03 0.34 -14.26
N ALA A 117 -16.10 1.02 -13.15
CA ALA A 117 -17.33 1.26 -12.39
C ALA A 117 -17.93 2.62 -12.82
N VAL A 118 -19.02 2.58 -13.58
CA VAL A 118 -19.76 3.76 -13.99
C VAL A 118 -20.79 4.07 -12.91
N ASN A 119 -20.45 5.05 -12.07
CA ASN A 119 -21.22 5.38 -10.87
C ASN A 119 -22.32 6.40 -11.14
N LYS A 120 -23.23 6.51 -10.17
CA LYS A 120 -24.42 7.37 -10.18
C LYS A 120 -25.51 6.93 -11.17
N CYS A 121 -25.53 5.64 -11.50
CA CYS A 121 -26.64 4.99 -12.18
C CYS A 121 -27.74 4.67 -11.15
N ASP A 122 -28.49 5.68 -10.74
CA ASP A 122 -29.39 5.57 -9.56
C ASP A 122 -30.75 4.96 -9.92
N ASN A 123 -31.11 4.89 -11.20
CA ASN A 123 -32.38 4.31 -11.65
C ASN A 123 -32.28 2.77 -11.74
N VAL A 124 -33.14 2.09 -10.98
CA VAL A 124 -33.20 0.63 -10.99
C VAL A 124 -33.86 0.13 -12.28
N GLY A 125 -33.18 -0.77 -12.99
CA GLY A 125 -33.74 -1.45 -14.16
C GLY A 125 -33.60 -0.72 -15.47
N GLU A 126 -33.06 0.50 -15.49
CA GLU A 126 -32.75 1.23 -16.73
C GLU A 126 -31.25 1.47 -16.83
N THR A 127 -30.64 0.98 -17.89
CA THR A 127 -29.26 1.33 -18.21
C THR A 127 -29.24 2.70 -18.89
N PRO A 128 -28.58 3.71 -18.31
CA PRO A 128 -28.50 5.03 -18.94
C PRO A 128 -27.85 4.93 -20.33
N MET A 129 -28.38 5.63 -21.32
CA MET A 129 -27.77 5.63 -22.67
C MET A 129 -26.34 6.19 -22.63
N GLU A 130 -26.07 7.09 -21.73
CA GLU A 130 -24.75 7.68 -21.49
C GLU A 130 -23.69 6.64 -21.07
N LEU A 131 -24.11 5.47 -20.56
CA LEU A 131 -23.19 4.39 -20.22
C LEU A 131 -22.37 3.94 -21.43
N TYR A 132 -22.96 3.98 -22.64
CA TYR A 132 -22.32 3.44 -23.84
C TYR A 132 -21.08 4.22 -24.26
N GLU A 133 -20.95 5.51 -23.92
CA GLU A 133 -19.75 6.27 -24.22
C GLU A 133 -18.52 5.76 -23.46
N PHE A 134 -18.70 5.18 -22.27
CA PHE A 134 -17.61 4.69 -21.43
C PHE A 134 -16.95 3.41 -21.97
N TYR A 135 -17.59 2.69 -22.88
CA TYR A 135 -16.95 1.57 -23.60
C TYR A 135 -15.80 2.05 -24.50
N ASN A 136 -15.78 3.34 -24.89
CA ASN A 136 -14.68 3.93 -25.64
C ASN A 136 -13.36 3.97 -24.84
N LEU A 137 -13.41 3.83 -23.52
CA LEU A 137 -12.22 3.70 -22.68
C LEU A 137 -11.48 2.37 -22.90
N GLY A 138 -12.11 1.39 -23.57
CA GLY A 138 -11.49 0.14 -23.99
C GLY A 138 -11.19 -0.84 -22.86
N PHE A 139 -12.03 -0.86 -21.83
CA PHE A 139 -12.02 -1.89 -20.81
C PHE A 139 -13.03 -2.98 -21.14
N ASP A 140 -12.68 -4.24 -20.84
CA ASP A 140 -13.54 -5.40 -21.10
C ASP A 140 -14.74 -5.44 -20.14
N GLU A 141 -14.57 -4.93 -18.91
CA GLU A 141 -15.60 -4.92 -17.89
C GLU A 141 -16.05 -3.49 -17.57
N VAL A 142 -17.28 -3.16 -18.00
CA VAL A 142 -17.93 -1.88 -17.74
C VAL A 142 -19.19 -2.13 -16.93
N MET A 143 -19.22 -1.68 -15.68
CA MET A 143 -20.30 -2.00 -14.73
C MET A 143 -21.03 -0.74 -14.27
N PRO A 144 -22.35 -0.64 -14.54
CA PRO A 144 -23.17 0.43 -13.96
C PRO A 144 -23.40 0.17 -12.47
N ILE A 145 -23.12 1.17 -11.64
CA ILE A 145 -23.33 1.09 -10.20
C ILE A 145 -23.98 2.35 -9.63
N SER A 146 -24.59 2.21 -8.47
CA SER A 146 -24.93 3.34 -7.60
C SER A 146 -24.31 3.13 -6.23
N SER A 147 -23.24 3.86 -5.95
CA SER A 147 -22.55 3.78 -4.65
C SER A 147 -23.45 4.20 -3.49
N VAL A 148 -24.38 5.15 -3.72
CA VAL A 148 -25.31 5.66 -2.70
C VAL A 148 -26.34 4.59 -2.37
N HIS A 149 -26.97 3.99 -3.38
CA HIS A 149 -28.05 3.02 -3.19
C HIS A 149 -27.54 1.57 -3.08
N GLY A 150 -26.29 1.30 -3.47
CA GLY A 150 -25.69 -0.03 -3.44
C GLY A 150 -26.08 -0.91 -4.63
N HIS A 151 -26.70 -0.34 -5.68
CA HIS A 151 -27.04 -1.09 -6.88
C HIS A 151 -25.77 -1.46 -7.65
N GLY A 152 -25.69 -2.70 -8.15
CA GLY A 152 -24.55 -3.20 -8.91
C GLY A 152 -23.26 -3.42 -8.11
N THR A 153 -23.24 -3.10 -6.79
CA THR A 153 -22.04 -3.26 -5.97
C THR A 153 -21.71 -4.72 -5.67
N GLY A 154 -22.71 -5.60 -5.61
CA GLY A 154 -22.51 -7.04 -5.48
C GLY A 154 -21.84 -7.63 -6.72
N ASP A 155 -22.37 -7.31 -7.92
CA ASP A 155 -21.80 -7.76 -9.19
C ASP A 155 -20.37 -7.23 -9.37
N LEU A 156 -20.10 -5.98 -8.93
CA LEU A 156 -18.76 -5.41 -8.93
C LEU A 156 -17.81 -6.21 -8.04
N LEU A 157 -18.24 -6.62 -6.84
CA LEU A 157 -17.44 -7.44 -5.94
C LEU A 157 -17.22 -8.85 -6.49
N ASP A 158 -18.20 -9.45 -7.16
CA ASP A 158 -18.04 -10.74 -7.82
C ASP A 158 -16.99 -10.65 -8.94
N ALA A 159 -17.04 -9.58 -9.75
CA ALA A 159 -16.05 -9.34 -10.80
C ALA A 159 -14.64 -9.12 -10.21
N VAL A 160 -14.52 -8.32 -9.14
CA VAL A 160 -13.26 -8.14 -8.43
C VAL A 160 -12.69 -9.47 -7.96
N CYS A 161 -13.49 -10.28 -7.26
CA CYS A 161 -13.04 -11.57 -6.75
C CYS A 161 -12.65 -12.55 -7.85
N ALA A 162 -13.27 -12.48 -9.03
CA ALA A 162 -12.90 -13.32 -10.17
C ALA A 162 -11.48 -13.02 -10.70
N HIS A 163 -10.97 -11.82 -10.50
CA HIS A 163 -9.62 -11.41 -10.90
C HIS A 163 -8.56 -11.60 -9.83
N LEU A 164 -8.96 -11.83 -8.59
CA LEU A 164 -8.03 -11.97 -7.47
C LEU A 164 -7.57 -13.42 -7.30
N ASP A 165 -6.30 -13.59 -7.00
CA ASP A 165 -5.73 -14.88 -6.67
C ASP A 165 -5.73 -15.06 -5.15
N PHE A 166 -6.62 -15.89 -4.65
CA PHE A 166 -6.74 -16.25 -3.24
C PHE A 166 -5.98 -17.53 -2.87
N SER A 167 -5.24 -18.11 -3.82
CA SER A 167 -4.37 -19.23 -3.49
C SER A 167 -3.37 -18.76 -2.42
N GLU A 168 -3.20 -19.56 -1.39
CA GLU A 168 -2.09 -19.33 -0.47
C GLU A 168 -0.83 -19.28 -1.32
N THR A 169 -0.14 -18.14 -1.29
CA THR A 169 1.17 -18.05 -1.90
C THR A 169 2.00 -19.13 -1.24
N VAL A 170 2.31 -20.18 -2.00
CA VAL A 170 3.35 -21.13 -1.59
C VAL A 170 4.62 -20.31 -1.57
N VAL A 171 4.87 -19.66 -0.45
CA VAL A 171 6.20 -19.15 -0.12
C VAL A 171 7.05 -20.40 -0.24
N GLU A 172 8.07 -20.38 -1.09
CA GLU A 172 9.11 -21.42 -1.01
C GLU A 172 9.37 -21.59 0.46
N GLU A 173 9.03 -22.76 1.03
CA GLU A 173 8.96 -23.00 2.49
C GLU A 173 10.25 -22.65 3.20
N ASP A 174 11.28 -22.34 2.45
CA ASP A 174 12.66 -22.15 2.86
C ASP A 174 13.07 -20.67 3.03
N ARG A 175 12.24 -19.67 2.63
CA ARG A 175 12.58 -18.25 2.70
C ARG A 175 11.63 -17.47 3.61
N ILE A 176 12.19 -16.57 4.41
CA ILE A 176 11.39 -15.68 5.28
C ILE A 176 11.13 -14.36 4.55
N PRO A 177 9.84 -14.04 4.22
CA PRO A 177 9.51 -12.76 3.62
C PRO A 177 9.59 -11.63 4.66
N VAL A 178 10.37 -10.58 4.33
CA VAL A 178 10.65 -9.45 5.21
C VAL A 178 10.27 -8.14 4.52
N ALA A 179 9.44 -7.33 5.18
CA ALA A 179 9.15 -5.96 4.76
C ALA A 179 9.99 -4.95 5.54
N ILE A 180 10.49 -3.92 4.86
CA ILE A 180 11.13 -2.75 5.48
C ILE A 180 10.18 -1.56 5.35
N ILE A 181 9.57 -1.16 6.46
CA ILE A 181 8.54 -0.11 6.52
C ILE A 181 8.97 1.05 7.41
N GLY A 182 8.36 2.20 7.26
CA GLY A 182 8.66 3.41 8.01
C GLY A 182 8.48 4.67 7.15
N ARG A 183 8.53 5.84 7.78
CA ARG A 183 8.37 7.16 7.15
C ARG A 183 9.38 7.43 6.03
N PRO A 184 9.12 8.42 5.17
CA PRO A 184 10.14 8.96 4.26
C PRO A 184 11.43 9.36 5.03
N ASN A 185 12.57 9.18 4.40
CA ASN A 185 13.88 9.62 4.90
C ASN A 185 14.39 8.98 6.21
N VAL A 186 13.70 7.97 6.77
CA VAL A 186 14.21 7.22 7.95
C VAL A 186 15.39 6.30 7.63
N GLY A 187 15.77 6.15 6.34
CA GLY A 187 16.93 5.34 5.93
C GLY A 187 16.60 3.95 5.39
N LYS A 188 15.33 3.69 4.99
CA LYS A 188 14.93 2.38 4.41
C LYS A 188 15.80 1.96 3.24
N SER A 189 15.99 2.86 2.26
CA SER A 189 16.81 2.58 1.07
C SER A 189 18.27 2.30 1.43
N SER A 190 18.83 3.02 2.40
CA SER A 190 20.21 2.82 2.86
C SER A 190 20.36 1.45 3.53
N LEU A 191 19.42 1.08 4.40
CA LEU A 191 19.41 -0.23 5.05
C LEU A 191 19.24 -1.35 4.01
N THR A 192 18.30 -1.22 3.09
CA THR A 192 18.08 -2.18 2.01
C THR A 192 19.34 -2.36 1.16
N ASN A 193 19.97 -1.26 0.72
CA ASN A 193 21.17 -1.32 -0.09
C ASN A 193 22.34 -1.97 0.66
N ARG A 194 22.45 -1.75 1.96
CA ARG A 194 23.47 -2.40 2.79
C ARG A 194 23.24 -3.90 2.88
N ILE A 195 22.04 -4.34 3.25
CA ILE A 195 21.68 -5.75 3.33
C ILE A 195 21.93 -6.46 1.98
N LEU A 196 21.53 -5.83 0.86
CA LEU A 196 21.71 -6.39 -0.47
C LEU A 196 23.16 -6.28 -0.96
N GLY A 197 23.90 -5.26 -0.54
CA GLY A 197 25.31 -5.04 -0.92
C GLY A 197 26.28 -6.01 -0.26
N GLU A 198 26.02 -6.35 1.00
CA GLU A 198 26.82 -7.30 1.76
C GLU A 198 26.62 -8.76 1.31
N ASN A 199 25.45 -9.05 0.73
CA ASN A 199 25.04 -10.40 0.34
C ASN A 199 25.08 -10.65 -1.17
N ARG A 200 25.86 -9.89 -1.95
CA ARG A 200 25.96 -9.99 -3.42
C ARG A 200 26.48 -11.34 -3.97
N MET A 201 26.77 -12.29 -3.13
CA MET A 201 27.44 -13.53 -3.59
C MET A 201 26.51 -14.63 -4.12
N ILE A 202 25.18 -14.54 -3.99
CA ILE A 202 24.29 -15.54 -4.60
C ILE A 202 22.96 -14.89 -5.02
N VAL A 203 22.96 -14.14 -6.10
CA VAL A 203 21.75 -13.94 -6.89
C VAL A 203 21.84 -14.84 -8.09
N ALA A 204 21.37 -16.08 -7.97
CA ALA A 204 21.11 -16.91 -9.12
C ALA A 204 20.00 -16.24 -9.93
N ASN A 205 20.29 -15.89 -11.19
CA ASN A 205 19.30 -15.55 -12.20
C ASN A 205 18.45 -16.79 -12.51
N GLU A 206 17.52 -17.16 -11.64
CA GLU A 206 16.42 -18.02 -12.01
C GLU A 206 15.30 -17.18 -12.59
N ALA A 207 15.37 -16.97 -13.91
CA ALA A 207 14.27 -16.53 -14.73
C ALA A 207 13.17 -17.60 -14.66
N GLY A 208 12.12 -17.36 -13.88
CA GLY A 208 11.03 -18.36 -13.84
C GLY A 208 9.77 -18.04 -13.05
N THR A 209 9.71 -16.97 -12.26
CA THR A 209 8.46 -16.60 -11.59
C THR A 209 8.13 -15.13 -11.83
N THR A 210 7.34 -14.92 -12.87
CA THR A 210 6.83 -13.62 -13.32
C THR A 210 5.74 -13.09 -12.39
N ARG A 211 6.00 -12.91 -11.09
CA ARG A 211 5.04 -12.20 -10.26
C ARG A 211 5.55 -10.89 -9.66
N ASP A 212 6.84 -10.69 -9.43
CA ASP A 212 7.27 -9.36 -8.97
C ASP A 212 8.77 -9.14 -9.14
N ALA A 213 9.14 -8.31 -10.13
CA ALA A 213 10.48 -7.71 -10.28
C ALA A 213 10.87 -6.78 -9.10
N ILE A 214 10.14 -6.87 -7.99
CA ILE A 214 10.14 -5.94 -6.85
C ILE A 214 10.76 -6.58 -5.62
N ASP A 215 10.73 -7.91 -5.50
CA ASP A 215 11.24 -8.66 -4.35
C ASP A 215 12.67 -9.14 -4.59
N THR A 216 13.48 -9.10 -3.55
CA THR A 216 14.89 -9.48 -3.66
C THR A 216 15.24 -10.59 -2.68
N PRO A 217 15.65 -11.78 -3.18
CA PRO A 217 16.13 -12.86 -2.33
C PRO A 217 17.51 -12.52 -1.74
N VAL A 218 17.73 -12.93 -0.50
CA VAL A 218 18.99 -12.77 0.23
C VAL A 218 19.29 -14.06 0.99
N ASP A 219 20.36 -14.72 0.62
CA ASP A 219 20.86 -15.93 1.27
C ASP A 219 22.18 -15.62 1.96
N ASN A 220 22.25 -15.93 3.26
CA ASN A 220 23.46 -15.72 4.06
C ASN A 220 23.63 -16.79 5.13
N ALA A 221 24.66 -16.67 5.95
CA ALA A 221 24.97 -17.62 7.03
C ALA A 221 23.85 -17.70 8.11
N TYR A 222 22.94 -16.73 8.16
CA TYR A 222 21.87 -16.66 9.16
C TYR A 222 20.54 -17.22 8.64
N GLY A 223 20.41 -17.42 7.34
CA GLY A 223 19.20 -17.97 6.73
C GLY A 223 18.92 -17.44 5.33
N LYS A 224 17.76 -17.83 4.85
CA LYS A 224 17.24 -17.42 3.54
C LYS A 224 16.07 -16.46 3.73
N PHE A 225 16.17 -15.30 3.12
CA PHE A 225 15.19 -14.23 3.24
C PHE A 225 14.73 -13.75 1.86
N ILE A 226 13.57 -13.13 1.79
CA ILE A 226 13.09 -12.40 0.63
C ILE A 226 12.60 -11.03 1.08
N PHE A 227 13.27 -9.96 0.63
CA PHE A 227 12.88 -8.60 0.95
C PHE A 227 11.83 -8.11 -0.04
N THR A 228 10.64 -7.78 0.46
CA THR A 228 9.51 -7.33 -0.35
C THR A 228 9.64 -5.85 -0.69
N ASP A 229 9.15 -5.47 -1.90
CA ASP A 229 9.09 -4.08 -2.40
C ASP A 229 10.45 -3.33 -2.46
N THR A 230 11.53 -4.01 -2.74
CA THR A 230 12.86 -3.37 -2.80
C THR A 230 13.03 -2.41 -3.97
N ALA A 231 12.35 -2.64 -5.10
CA ALA A 231 12.43 -1.75 -6.28
C ALA A 231 11.84 -0.36 -5.99
N GLY A 232 10.75 -0.29 -5.22
CA GLY A 232 10.21 0.99 -4.80
C GLY A 232 11.07 1.75 -3.82
N LEU A 233 11.89 1.05 -3.05
CA LEU A 233 12.89 1.68 -2.18
C LEU A 233 14.08 2.23 -2.98
N ARG A 234 14.36 1.69 -4.19
CA ARG A 234 15.48 2.09 -5.06
C ARG A 234 15.16 3.25 -6.02
N LYS A 235 13.92 3.34 -6.51
CA LYS A 235 13.50 4.33 -7.54
C LYS A 235 13.26 5.75 -7.00
N ARG A 236 13.90 6.15 -5.93
CA ARG A 236 13.75 7.49 -5.34
C ARG A 236 14.60 8.52 -6.06
N SER A 237 13.99 9.42 -6.80
CA SER A 237 14.59 10.75 -6.99
C SER A 237 13.63 11.90 -7.25
N ASN A 238 12.35 11.69 -7.60
CA ASN A 238 11.56 12.79 -8.18
C ASN A 238 10.09 12.90 -7.72
N ILE A 239 9.69 12.40 -6.56
CA ILE A 239 8.29 12.54 -6.12
C ILE A 239 8.23 13.41 -4.87
N THR A 240 7.67 14.62 -5.04
CA THR A 240 7.42 15.59 -3.96
C THR A 240 6.00 15.42 -3.40
N ASP A 241 5.85 15.57 -2.12
CA ASP A 241 4.65 15.92 -1.29
C ASP A 241 3.30 15.15 -1.35
N GLY A 242 2.93 14.38 -2.36
CA GLY A 242 1.89 13.32 -2.29
C GLY A 242 2.43 12.05 -1.62
N LEU A 243 3.68 12.13 -1.20
CA LEU A 243 4.58 11.03 -0.83
C LEU A 243 4.12 10.25 0.41
N GLU A 244 3.46 10.90 1.38
CA GLU A 244 3.17 10.24 2.67
C GLU A 244 2.14 9.13 2.52
N ARG A 245 1.02 9.41 1.84
CA ARG A 245 -0.07 8.42 1.65
C ARG A 245 0.36 7.30 0.70
N TYR A 246 1.08 7.63 -0.37
CA TYR A 246 1.70 6.64 -1.25
C TYR A 246 2.61 5.69 -0.48
N MET A 247 3.45 6.23 0.41
CA MET A 247 4.33 5.41 1.24
C MET A 247 3.57 4.52 2.23
N VAL A 248 2.43 5.00 2.76
CA VAL A 248 1.56 4.18 3.60
C VAL A 248 0.98 3.01 2.81
N VAL A 249 0.39 3.26 1.64
CA VAL A 249 -0.19 2.19 0.80
C VAL A 249 0.86 1.15 0.41
N ARG A 250 2.05 1.59 0.03
CA ARG A 250 3.16 0.67 -0.26
C ARG A 250 3.64 -0.11 0.96
N ALA A 251 3.70 0.53 2.13
CA ALA A 251 4.04 -0.15 3.37
C ALA A 251 3.01 -1.24 3.70
N LEU A 252 1.72 -0.95 3.50
CA LEU A 252 0.64 -1.92 3.69
C LEU A 252 0.80 -3.11 2.72
N ALA A 253 1.03 -2.84 1.44
CA ALA A 253 1.27 -3.87 0.44
C ALA A 253 2.49 -4.76 0.78
N ALA A 254 3.57 -4.15 1.25
CA ALA A 254 4.76 -4.89 1.68
C ALA A 254 4.48 -5.73 2.94
N VAL A 255 3.74 -5.20 3.91
CA VAL A 255 3.32 -5.91 5.12
C VAL A 255 2.47 -7.13 4.78
N GLU A 256 1.49 -6.99 3.88
CA GLU A 256 0.64 -8.12 3.48
C GLU A 256 1.47 -9.29 2.95
N ARG A 257 2.49 -9.01 2.16
CA ARG A 257 3.36 -10.01 1.53
C ARG A 257 4.48 -10.52 2.43
N SER A 258 4.63 -9.99 3.66
CA SER A 258 5.68 -10.35 4.60
C SER A 258 5.19 -11.26 5.73
N ARG A 259 6.17 -11.93 6.38
CA ARG A 259 6.00 -12.61 7.69
C ARG A 259 6.66 -11.80 8.80
N VAL A 260 7.68 -11.02 8.46
CA VAL A 260 8.42 -10.15 9.38
C VAL A 260 8.40 -8.72 8.87
N ALA A 261 8.08 -7.75 9.73
CA ALA A 261 8.11 -6.33 9.45
C ALA A 261 9.23 -5.64 10.24
N LEU A 262 10.19 -5.04 9.53
CA LEU A 262 11.20 -4.15 10.13
C LEU A 262 10.65 -2.71 10.11
N ILE A 263 10.28 -2.20 11.27
CA ILE A 263 9.69 -0.87 11.44
C ILE A 263 10.82 0.11 11.74
N LEU A 264 11.21 0.92 10.72
CA LEU A 264 12.28 1.89 10.86
C LEU A 264 11.75 3.21 11.43
N VAL A 265 12.42 3.67 12.50
CA VAL A 265 12.20 4.96 13.16
C VAL A 265 13.49 5.77 13.11
N ASP A 266 13.38 7.08 12.93
CA ASP A 266 14.53 7.99 12.93
C ASP A 266 14.83 8.45 14.36
N ALA A 267 16.00 8.11 14.88
CA ALA A 267 16.41 8.46 16.25
C ALA A 267 16.50 9.97 16.48
N THR A 268 16.75 10.77 15.44
CA THR A 268 16.88 12.23 15.55
C THR A 268 15.53 12.95 15.63
N VAL A 269 14.48 12.33 15.11
CA VAL A 269 13.10 12.88 15.08
C VAL A 269 12.26 12.27 16.21
N GLY A 270 12.54 11.01 16.54
CA GLY A 270 11.76 10.23 17.49
C GLY A 270 10.51 9.61 16.89
N PHE A 271 9.62 9.16 17.75
CA PHE A 271 8.36 8.50 17.39
C PHE A 271 7.31 9.51 16.91
N THR A 272 6.53 9.10 15.94
CA THR A 272 5.41 9.90 15.42
C THR A 272 4.15 9.06 15.26
N GLU A 273 3.00 9.75 15.14
CA GLU A 273 1.71 9.10 14.88
C GLU A 273 1.70 8.24 13.61
N GLN A 274 2.44 8.64 12.58
CA GLN A 274 2.56 7.85 11.35
C GLN A 274 3.32 6.54 11.55
N ASP A 275 4.34 6.54 12.41
CA ASP A 275 5.04 5.31 12.79
C ASP A 275 4.10 4.35 13.52
N SER A 276 3.21 4.89 14.39
CA SER A 276 2.18 4.12 15.08
C SER A 276 1.19 3.45 14.12
N LYS A 277 0.71 4.19 13.11
CA LYS A 277 -0.27 3.67 12.14
C LYS A 277 0.27 2.49 11.35
N VAL A 278 1.49 2.61 10.83
CA VAL A 278 2.12 1.55 10.04
C VAL A 278 2.49 0.34 10.90
N ALA A 279 2.99 0.58 12.11
CA ALA A 279 3.31 -0.46 13.07
C ALA A 279 2.06 -1.19 13.57
N GLY A 280 0.99 -0.45 13.89
CA GLY A 280 -0.29 -0.99 14.30
C GLY A 280 -0.86 -1.94 13.24
N TYR A 281 -0.83 -1.53 11.98
CA TYR A 281 -1.27 -2.40 10.90
C TYR A 281 -0.49 -3.71 10.84
N ALA A 282 0.86 -3.66 10.91
CA ALA A 282 1.67 -4.88 10.90
C ALA A 282 1.36 -5.81 12.09
N HIS A 283 1.12 -5.22 13.27
CA HIS A 283 0.70 -5.94 14.46
C HIS A 283 -0.66 -6.61 14.28
N ASP A 284 -1.67 -5.87 13.80
CA ASP A 284 -3.04 -6.36 13.59
C ASP A 284 -3.10 -7.49 12.56
N GLN A 285 -2.20 -7.46 11.57
CA GLN A 285 -2.05 -8.55 10.59
C GLN A 285 -1.24 -9.74 11.13
N GLY A 286 -0.90 -9.76 12.43
CA GLY A 286 -0.19 -10.88 13.07
C GLY A 286 1.24 -11.07 12.58
N LYS A 287 1.88 -10.02 12.02
CA LYS A 287 3.27 -10.11 11.56
C LYS A 287 4.24 -10.07 12.75
N ALA A 288 5.36 -10.79 12.64
CA ALA A 288 6.46 -10.60 13.57
C ALA A 288 7.09 -9.22 13.33
N CYS A 289 7.15 -8.37 14.35
CA CYS A 289 7.62 -6.99 14.21
C CYS A 289 8.95 -6.79 14.94
N ILE A 290 9.85 -6.02 14.31
CA ILE A 290 11.11 -5.56 14.90
C ILE A 290 11.18 -4.06 14.73
N ILE A 291 11.37 -3.32 15.82
CA ILE A 291 11.55 -1.86 15.81
C ILE A 291 13.03 -1.56 15.60
N VAL A 292 13.34 -0.85 14.51
CA VAL A 292 14.71 -0.50 14.14
C VAL A 292 14.89 1.01 14.26
N VAL A 293 15.58 1.44 15.31
CA VAL A 293 15.91 2.84 15.57
C VAL A 293 17.19 3.17 14.82
N ASN A 294 17.02 3.87 13.69
CA ASN A 294 18.08 4.21 12.76
C ASN A 294 18.64 5.62 13.02
N LYS A 295 19.78 5.93 12.44
CA LYS A 295 20.53 7.20 12.61
C LYS A 295 20.91 7.47 14.07
N TRP A 296 21.16 6.42 14.82
CA TRP A 296 21.57 6.55 16.21
C TRP A 296 22.88 7.35 16.38
N ASP A 297 23.76 7.28 15.39
CA ASP A 297 25.00 8.05 15.34
C ASP A 297 24.78 9.57 15.26
N ALA A 298 23.69 10.02 14.65
CA ALA A 298 23.35 11.43 14.47
C ALA A 298 22.64 12.08 15.67
N VAL A 299 22.33 11.32 16.72
CA VAL A 299 21.75 11.89 17.95
C VAL A 299 22.83 12.66 18.70
N GLU A 300 22.58 13.93 19.00
CA GLU A 300 23.47 14.80 19.75
C GLU A 300 23.32 14.65 21.28
N GLY A 301 24.31 15.02 22.05
CA GLY A 301 24.24 15.07 23.51
C GLY A 301 24.09 13.71 24.20
N LYS A 302 24.65 12.63 23.63
CA LYS A 302 24.56 11.29 24.23
C LYS A 302 25.33 11.18 25.51
N GLU A 303 24.66 10.71 26.56
CA GLU A 303 25.23 10.28 27.83
C GLU A 303 25.22 8.75 27.93
N THR A 304 25.84 8.19 28.94
CA THR A 304 26.02 6.74 29.13
C THR A 304 24.70 5.97 29.14
N ASN A 305 23.60 6.58 29.60
CA ASN A 305 22.28 5.97 29.71
C ASN A 305 21.29 6.42 28.64
N THR A 306 21.69 7.25 27.67
CA THR A 306 20.81 7.81 26.65
C THR A 306 20.12 6.71 25.84
N MET A 307 20.83 5.65 25.48
CA MET A 307 20.27 4.53 24.71
C MET A 307 19.17 3.80 25.50
N GLU A 308 19.40 3.57 26.78
CA GLU A 308 18.44 2.88 27.66
C GLU A 308 17.19 3.73 27.88
N LEU A 309 17.35 5.04 28.08
CA LEU A 309 16.21 5.97 28.19
C LEU A 309 15.40 6.04 26.93
N GLN A 310 16.04 6.12 25.76
CA GLN A 310 15.33 6.08 24.49
C GLN A 310 14.64 4.74 24.23
N ARG A 311 15.29 3.63 24.59
CA ARG A 311 14.67 2.30 24.49
C ARG A 311 13.38 2.22 25.29
N ARG A 312 13.35 2.75 26.51
CA ARG A 312 12.13 2.82 27.34
C ARG A 312 11.07 3.70 26.71
N GLY A 313 11.45 4.89 26.20
CA GLY A 313 10.52 5.77 25.49
C GLY A 313 9.89 5.11 24.26
N TYR A 314 10.66 4.41 23.44
CA TYR A 314 10.10 3.65 22.32
C TYR A 314 9.22 2.49 22.79
N ALA A 315 9.60 1.77 23.85
CA ALA A 315 8.77 0.70 24.40
C ALA A 315 7.43 1.20 24.93
N GLU A 316 7.37 2.41 25.49
CA GLU A 316 6.12 3.05 25.90
C GLU A 316 5.27 3.45 24.68
N CYS A 317 5.88 4.05 23.64
CA CYS A 317 5.19 4.44 22.42
C CYS A 317 4.61 3.23 21.65
N PHE A 318 5.32 2.11 21.65
CA PHE A 318 4.91 0.84 21.03
C PHE A 318 4.36 -0.16 22.06
N SER A 319 3.72 0.31 23.12
CA SER A 319 3.21 -0.55 24.21
C SER A 319 2.24 -1.63 23.74
N PHE A 320 1.50 -1.39 22.66
CA PHE A 320 0.60 -2.37 22.03
C PHE A 320 1.35 -3.56 21.39
N MET A 321 2.66 -3.46 21.16
CA MET A 321 3.51 -4.51 20.63
C MET A 321 4.77 -4.75 21.51
N GLY A 322 4.55 -4.89 22.81
CA GLY A 322 5.64 -5.07 23.80
C GLY A 322 6.51 -6.33 23.59
N TYR A 323 6.11 -7.23 22.70
CA TYR A 323 6.89 -8.37 22.25
C TYR A 323 7.99 -8.02 21.23
N ALA A 324 7.86 -6.86 20.55
CA ALA A 324 8.76 -6.49 19.47
C ALA A 324 10.13 -6.05 20.01
N PRO A 325 11.24 -6.66 19.57
CA PRO A 325 12.57 -6.22 19.97
C PRO A 325 12.88 -4.83 19.37
N ILE A 326 13.61 -4.01 20.14
CA ILE A 326 14.06 -2.68 19.72
C ILE A 326 15.56 -2.74 19.48
N ILE A 327 15.98 -2.47 18.23
CA ILE A 327 17.38 -2.52 17.79
C ILE A 327 17.82 -1.13 17.36
N PHE A 328 18.99 -0.66 17.83
CA PHE A 328 19.59 0.59 17.41
C PHE A 328 20.65 0.34 16.36
N ILE A 329 20.57 1.04 15.22
CA ILE A 329 21.51 0.90 14.11
C ILE A 329 22.04 2.27 13.65
N ARG A 330 23.18 2.27 12.96
CA ARG A 330 23.79 3.43 12.30
C ARG A 330 23.50 3.32 10.81
N SER A 331 23.05 4.41 10.18
CA SER A 331 22.71 4.41 8.77
C SER A 331 23.92 4.57 7.82
N GLU A 332 25.00 5.17 8.30
CA GLU A 332 26.22 5.39 7.52
C GLU A 332 27.44 4.97 8.34
N GLU A 333 28.15 3.94 7.87
CA GLU A 333 29.60 3.92 8.08
C GLU A 333 30.19 4.94 7.12
N ARG A 334 30.59 6.09 7.62
CA ARG A 334 31.67 6.84 6.97
C ARG A 334 32.85 5.87 6.86
N ARG A 335 33.19 5.47 5.65
CA ARG A 335 34.55 4.99 5.38
C ARG A 335 35.45 6.14 5.80
N VAL A 336 36.04 6.03 6.95
CA VAL A 336 37.26 6.77 7.25
C VAL A 336 38.30 6.16 6.33
N GLY A 337 38.72 6.96 5.36
CA GLY A 337 39.72 6.58 4.35
C GLY A 337 41.09 6.29 4.99
#